data_23e1142aa9e3b7b7bc901b02d89eb926
#
_entry.id   23e1142aa9e3b7b7bc901b02d89eb926
#
_cell.length_a   1.000
_cell.length_b   1.000
_cell.length_c   1.000
_cell.angle_alpha   90.00
_cell.angle_beta   90.00
_cell.angle_gamma   90.00
#
_symmetry.space_group_name_H-M   'P 1'
#
loop_
_entity.id
_entity.type
_entity.pdbx_description
1 polymer ?
#
loop_
_entity_poly.entity_id
_entity_poly.type
_entity_poly.pdbx_seq_one_letter_code
_entity_poly.pdbx_strand_id
1 'polypeptide(L)'
;MRNGSCPKTLSTPVGEAAVQVPHGRDGSFAPRLVPRRSGRLGGLDEMIISLYAGGMTVRGIQHHLEKTIGADLSPETISNITDAVSDAVLEWQERPLDEFCPVLYLDAVRVKVRDNGRVPPKAAHIAIGVDMDGFKHVPGVWVQDDGGASFWAHVCAEMANRGMADALIVCCDGLKGLPEAVEAT
;
A
#
# COMPACT_ATOMS: atom_id res chain seq x y z
N MET A 1 32.93 -10.43 31.82
CA MET A 1 33.32 -9.00 31.78
C MET A 1 32.12 -8.20 31.32
N ARG A 2 31.75 -7.11 32.03
CA ARG A 2 30.66 -6.24 31.55
C ARG A 2 31.14 -5.51 30.31
N ASN A 3 30.47 -5.77 29.17
CA ASN A 3 30.65 -4.99 27.95
C ASN A 3 29.99 -3.62 28.11
N GLY A 4 30.46 -2.61 27.38
CA GLY A 4 29.93 -1.25 27.47
C GLY A 4 28.48 -1.17 26.95
N SER A 5 27.82 -0.06 27.24
CA SER A 5 26.52 0.31 26.64
C SER A 5 26.62 1.71 26.07
N CYS A 6 25.87 1.96 24.99
CA CYS A 6 25.72 3.28 24.36
C CYS A 6 24.33 3.82 24.62
N PRO A 7 24.19 5.11 25.01
CA PRO A 7 22.87 5.74 25.05
C PRO A 7 22.33 5.90 23.64
N LYS A 8 21.05 5.64 23.47
CA LYS A 8 20.35 5.78 22.20
C LYS A 8 18.94 6.27 22.47
N THR A 9 18.54 7.34 21.78
CA THR A 9 17.16 7.79 21.77
C THR A 9 16.42 7.08 20.65
N LEU A 10 15.25 6.52 20.98
CA LEU A 10 14.38 5.81 20.06
C LEU A 10 13.04 6.52 20.00
N SER A 11 12.55 6.76 18.79
CA SER A 11 11.17 7.19 18.59
C SER A 11 10.23 5.99 18.73
N THR A 12 9.19 6.15 19.53
CA THR A 12 8.18 5.10 19.77
C THR A 12 6.78 5.66 19.52
N PRO A 13 5.75 4.81 19.37
CA PRO A 13 4.36 5.26 19.23
C PRO A 13 3.82 6.09 20.40
N VAL A 14 4.51 6.08 21.54
CA VAL A 14 4.12 6.81 22.75
C VAL A 14 5.11 7.92 23.14
N GLY A 15 6.05 8.27 22.25
CA GLY A 15 7.04 9.33 22.46
C GLY A 15 8.47 8.83 22.37
N GLU A 16 9.43 9.71 22.66
CA GLU A 16 10.85 9.37 22.69
C GLU A 16 11.25 8.60 23.93
N ALA A 17 12.01 7.53 23.76
CA ALA A 17 12.56 6.72 24.83
C ALA A 17 14.08 6.69 24.78
N ALA A 18 14.76 7.13 25.85
CA ALA A 18 16.19 6.97 25.98
C ALA A 18 16.51 5.59 26.55
N VAL A 19 17.27 4.79 25.81
CA VAL A 19 17.65 3.43 26.18
C VAL A 19 19.16 3.27 26.18
N GLN A 20 19.66 2.38 27.04
CA GLN A 20 21.06 1.97 27.06
C GLN A 20 21.21 0.66 26.28
N VAL A 21 21.77 0.74 25.07
CA VAL A 21 21.94 -0.44 24.21
C VAL A 21 23.28 -1.09 24.51
N PRO A 22 23.32 -2.36 24.98
CA PRO A 22 24.55 -3.06 25.21
C PRO A 22 25.25 -3.40 23.87
N HIS A 23 26.59 -3.42 23.91
CA HIS A 23 27.39 -3.85 22.76
C HIS A 23 28.52 -4.80 23.19
N GLY A 24 28.83 -5.77 22.30
CA GLY A 24 29.98 -6.67 22.48
C GLY A 24 31.25 -6.08 21.86
N ARG A 25 32.44 -6.40 22.45
CA ARG A 25 33.73 -5.93 21.93
C ARG A 25 34.06 -6.48 20.55
N ASP A 26 33.62 -7.69 20.25
CA ASP A 26 33.85 -8.43 19.00
C ASP A 26 32.80 -8.16 17.92
N GLY A 27 31.78 -7.33 18.23
CA GLY A 27 30.72 -6.99 17.28
C GLY A 27 29.73 -8.11 16.97
N SER A 28 29.87 -9.29 17.57
CA SER A 28 29.00 -10.47 17.32
C SER A 28 27.59 -10.32 17.93
N PHE A 29 27.47 -9.53 19.01
CA PHE A 29 26.18 -9.32 19.68
C PHE A 29 25.25 -8.42 18.88
N ALA A 30 24.10 -8.95 18.46
CA ALA A 30 23.01 -8.20 17.83
C ALA A 30 21.84 -8.07 18.82
N PRO A 31 21.52 -6.84 19.29
CA PRO A 31 20.38 -6.62 20.18
C PRO A 31 19.07 -6.96 19.45
N ARG A 32 18.23 -7.82 20.03
CA ARG A 32 16.95 -8.23 19.41
C ARG A 32 15.84 -7.18 19.63
N LEU A 33 15.84 -6.46 20.75
CA LEU A 33 14.84 -5.43 21.09
C LEU A 33 15.07 -4.12 20.33
N VAL A 34 16.32 -3.76 20.08
CA VAL A 34 16.71 -2.56 19.36
C VAL A 34 17.75 -2.94 18.33
N PRO A 35 17.36 -3.24 17.09
CA PRO A 35 18.29 -3.59 16.02
C PRO A 35 19.36 -2.53 15.80
N ARG A 36 20.54 -2.95 15.34
CA ARG A 36 21.60 -2.00 14.96
C ARG A 36 21.07 -1.05 13.89
N ARG A 37 21.39 0.23 14.04
CA ARG A 37 20.97 1.33 13.14
C ARG A 37 19.46 1.63 13.14
N SER A 38 18.64 0.98 13.94
CA SER A 38 17.23 1.37 14.11
C SER A 38 17.13 2.56 15.07
N GLY A 39 16.59 3.67 14.62
CA GLY A 39 16.26 4.84 15.46
C GLY A 39 14.82 4.82 15.97
N ARG A 40 14.03 3.84 15.55
CA ARG A 40 12.59 3.72 15.85
C ARG A 40 12.29 2.33 16.39
N LEU A 41 11.38 2.24 17.34
CA LEU A 41 10.76 1.00 17.79
C LEU A 41 9.53 0.71 16.94
N GLY A 42 9.28 -0.57 16.65
CA GLY A 42 8.17 -1.00 15.79
C GLY A 42 6.81 -0.41 16.15
N GLY A 43 5.94 -0.26 15.16
CA GLY A 43 4.61 0.35 15.29
C GLY A 43 4.54 1.82 14.83
N LEU A 44 5.65 2.56 14.76
CA LEU A 44 5.63 3.94 14.26
C LEU A 44 5.50 3.99 12.73
N ASP A 45 6.19 3.10 12.04
CA ASP A 45 6.12 3.00 10.59
C ASP A 45 4.71 2.56 10.16
N GLU A 46 4.10 1.59 10.84
CA GLU A 46 2.71 1.17 10.62
C GLU A 46 1.70 2.29 10.92
N MET A 47 1.95 3.09 11.95
CA MET A 47 1.11 4.27 12.25
C MET A 47 1.20 5.30 11.12
N ILE A 48 2.39 5.60 10.61
CA ILE A 48 2.61 6.53 9.50
C ILE A 48 1.89 6.03 8.24
N ILE A 49 2.03 4.75 7.92
CA ILE A 49 1.36 4.10 6.80
C ILE A 49 -0.17 4.20 6.95
N SER A 50 -0.70 3.92 8.14
CA SER A 50 -2.14 4.01 8.42
C SER A 50 -2.68 5.43 8.25
N LEU A 51 -1.96 6.44 8.75
CA LEU A 51 -2.33 7.85 8.60
C LEU A 51 -2.29 8.29 7.12
N TYR A 52 -1.29 7.82 6.38
CA TYR A 52 -1.15 8.09 4.95
C TYR A 52 -2.26 7.43 4.13
N ALA A 53 -2.55 6.15 4.40
CA ALA A 53 -3.67 5.44 3.79
C ALA A 53 -5.03 6.07 4.12
N GLY A 54 -5.16 6.69 5.31
CA GLY A 54 -6.32 7.52 5.69
C GLY A 54 -6.42 8.87 4.95
N GLY A 55 -5.50 9.17 4.03
CA GLY A 55 -5.51 10.37 3.19
C GLY A 55 -4.80 11.59 3.80
N MET A 56 -4.03 11.39 4.88
CA MET A 56 -3.26 12.48 5.49
C MET A 56 -2.03 12.81 4.65
N THR A 57 -1.75 14.10 4.44
CA THR A 57 -0.54 14.54 3.73
C THR A 57 0.71 14.30 4.58
N VAL A 58 1.88 14.14 3.95
CA VAL A 58 3.18 13.97 4.64
C VAL A 58 3.40 15.05 5.71
N ARG A 59 3.11 16.31 5.40
CA ARG A 59 3.20 17.43 6.38
C ARG A 59 2.15 17.33 7.48
N GLY A 60 0.96 16.84 7.15
CA GLY A 60 -0.10 16.57 8.13
C GLY A 60 0.31 15.49 9.11
N ILE A 61 0.93 14.41 8.62
CA ILE A 61 1.47 13.32 9.43
C ILE A 61 2.59 13.83 10.35
N GLN A 62 3.55 14.60 9.81
CA GLN A 62 4.62 15.21 10.62
C GLN A 62 4.03 16.01 11.80
N HIS A 63 3.13 16.94 11.50
CA HIS A 63 2.50 17.78 12.52
C HIS A 63 1.67 16.97 13.54
N HIS A 64 0.98 15.93 13.08
CA HIS A 64 0.22 15.03 13.94
C HIS A 64 1.13 14.28 14.92
N LEU A 65 2.22 13.70 14.43
CA LEU A 65 3.17 12.94 15.24
C LEU A 65 3.89 13.84 16.25
N GLU A 66 4.33 15.04 15.83
CA GLU A 66 4.92 16.03 16.72
C GLU A 66 4.00 16.39 17.89
N LYS A 67 2.73 16.67 17.59
CA LYS A 67 1.75 17.06 18.62
C LYS A 67 1.28 15.91 19.50
N THR A 68 1.16 14.70 18.95
CA THR A 68 0.53 13.57 19.67
C THR A 68 1.52 12.78 20.48
N ILE A 69 2.72 12.55 19.93
CA ILE A 69 3.74 11.69 20.57
C ILE A 69 5.10 12.37 20.70
N GLY A 70 5.21 13.66 20.33
CA GLY A 70 6.48 14.39 20.40
C GLY A 70 7.56 13.91 19.43
N ALA A 71 7.19 13.11 18.40
CA ALA A 71 8.14 12.60 17.42
C ALA A 71 8.35 13.64 16.29
N ASP A 72 9.55 14.22 16.25
CA ASP A 72 9.97 15.11 15.16
C ASP A 72 10.61 14.28 14.04
N LEU A 73 9.83 13.97 13.01
CA LEU A 73 10.28 13.28 11.80
C LEU A 73 10.32 14.24 10.63
N SER A 74 11.40 14.17 9.84
CA SER A 74 11.45 14.96 8.61
C SER A 74 10.41 14.48 7.59
N PRO A 75 9.88 15.37 6.74
CA PRO A 75 9.00 14.98 5.63
C PRO A 75 9.61 13.90 4.72
N GLU A 76 10.91 13.96 4.50
CA GLU A 76 11.66 12.97 3.72
C GLU A 76 11.62 11.58 4.38
N THR A 77 11.78 11.52 5.71
CA THR A 77 11.67 10.25 6.44
C THR A 77 10.27 9.64 6.30
N ILE A 78 9.23 10.46 6.40
CA ILE A 78 7.84 10.02 6.23
C ILE A 78 7.62 9.54 4.78
N SER A 79 8.10 10.27 3.77
CA SER A 79 8.05 9.83 2.38
C SER A 79 8.72 8.48 2.17
N ASN A 80 9.93 8.29 2.67
CA ASN A 80 10.65 7.02 2.53
C ASN A 80 9.89 5.83 3.16
N ILE A 81 9.15 6.07 4.26
CA ILE A 81 8.32 5.04 4.89
C ILE A 81 7.10 4.74 4.02
N THR A 82 6.46 5.77 3.47
CA THR A 82 5.28 5.58 2.61
C THR A 82 5.67 4.99 1.25
N ASP A 83 6.83 5.32 0.72
CA ASP A 83 7.35 4.78 -0.54
C ASP A 83 7.65 3.27 -0.44
N ALA A 84 8.07 2.79 0.73
CA ALA A 84 8.27 1.36 0.97
C ALA A 84 6.98 0.53 0.84
N VAL A 85 5.80 1.15 0.94
CA VAL A 85 4.51 0.50 0.71
C VAL A 85 4.26 0.28 -0.78
N SER A 86 4.88 1.09 -1.66
CA SER A 86 4.67 1.01 -3.11
C SER A 86 5.07 -0.35 -3.66
N ASP A 87 6.19 -0.91 -3.17
CA ASP A 87 6.64 -2.24 -3.60
C ASP A 87 5.63 -3.33 -3.18
N ALA A 88 5.11 -3.25 -1.97
CA ALA A 88 4.08 -4.19 -1.50
C ALA A 88 2.75 -4.04 -2.26
N VAL A 89 2.39 -2.82 -2.68
CA VAL A 89 1.22 -2.57 -3.54
C VAL A 89 1.43 -3.17 -4.92
N LEU A 90 2.62 -3.04 -5.51
CA LEU A 90 2.94 -3.65 -6.80
C LEU A 90 2.90 -5.18 -6.71
N GLU A 91 3.53 -5.77 -5.69
CA GLU A 91 3.47 -7.23 -5.46
C GLU A 91 2.02 -7.71 -5.29
N TRP A 92 1.20 -6.95 -4.55
CA TRP A 92 -0.22 -7.25 -4.40
C TRP A 92 -0.97 -7.15 -5.73
N GLN A 93 -0.69 -6.13 -6.56
CA GLN A 93 -1.30 -5.93 -7.86
C GLN A 93 -0.93 -7.06 -8.84
N GLU A 94 0.30 -7.57 -8.79
CA GLU A 94 0.82 -8.60 -9.69
C GLU A 94 0.57 -10.04 -9.19
N ARG A 95 -0.02 -10.22 -8.00
CA ARG A 95 -0.24 -11.55 -7.42
C ARG A 95 -1.07 -12.45 -8.33
N PRO A 96 -0.84 -13.78 -8.33
CA PRO A 96 -1.69 -14.73 -9.03
C PRO A 96 -3.16 -14.62 -8.61
N LEU A 97 -4.06 -14.85 -9.54
CA LEU A 97 -5.50 -14.89 -9.34
C LEU A 97 -6.01 -16.33 -9.46
N ASP A 98 -7.17 -16.60 -8.88
CA ASP A 98 -7.86 -17.87 -9.08
C ASP A 98 -8.30 -18.01 -10.53
N GLU A 99 -8.25 -19.23 -11.05
CA GLU A 99 -8.57 -19.57 -12.44
C GLU A 99 -10.03 -19.25 -12.78
N PHE A 100 -10.93 -19.41 -11.81
CA PHE A 100 -12.37 -19.21 -11.99
C PHE A 100 -12.93 -18.22 -10.98
N CYS A 101 -13.67 -17.22 -11.49
CA CYS A 101 -14.36 -16.21 -10.67
C CYS A 101 -15.87 -16.28 -10.90
N PRO A 102 -16.69 -16.83 -9.99
CA PRO A 102 -18.14 -16.91 -10.16
C PRO A 102 -18.83 -15.59 -10.46
N VAL A 103 -18.43 -14.52 -9.77
CA VAL A 103 -19.01 -13.20 -10.00
C VAL A 103 -17.90 -12.14 -9.95
N LEU A 104 -17.80 -11.36 -11.00
CA LEU A 104 -16.84 -10.26 -11.11
C LEU A 104 -17.61 -8.93 -11.25
N TYR A 105 -17.42 -8.02 -10.31
CA TYR A 105 -17.92 -6.65 -10.38
C TYR A 105 -16.81 -5.74 -10.91
N LEU A 106 -17.15 -4.90 -11.86
CA LEU A 106 -16.27 -3.87 -12.41
C LEU A 106 -16.95 -2.51 -12.26
N ASP A 107 -16.31 -1.60 -11.54
CA ASP A 107 -16.84 -0.26 -11.26
C ASP A 107 -15.73 0.79 -11.34
N ALA A 108 -16.10 2.05 -11.45
CA ALA A 108 -15.18 3.16 -11.53
C ALA A 108 -15.56 4.29 -10.57
N VAL A 109 -14.63 4.67 -9.73
CA VAL A 109 -14.79 5.80 -8.80
C VAL A 109 -13.93 6.97 -9.25
N ARG A 110 -14.48 8.18 -9.26
CA ARG A 110 -13.69 9.37 -9.54
C ARG A 110 -12.89 9.80 -8.33
N VAL A 111 -11.57 9.84 -8.49
CA VAL A 111 -10.61 10.23 -7.45
C VAL A 111 -9.83 11.46 -7.88
N LYS A 112 -9.43 12.29 -6.92
CA LYS A 112 -8.57 13.45 -7.17
C LYS A 112 -7.13 13.03 -6.95
N VAL A 113 -6.32 13.00 -8.02
CA VAL A 113 -4.91 12.63 -7.98
C VAL A 113 -4.08 13.87 -8.19
N ARG A 114 -3.09 14.11 -7.30
CA ARG A 114 -2.13 15.20 -7.50
C ARG A 114 -1.06 14.73 -8.49
N ASP A 115 -0.99 15.42 -9.61
CA ASP A 115 0.00 15.17 -10.66
C ASP A 115 0.63 16.49 -11.10
N ASN A 116 1.95 16.61 -10.99
CA ASN A 116 2.73 17.80 -11.40
C ASN A 116 2.16 19.14 -10.90
N GLY A 117 1.71 19.19 -9.63
CA GLY A 117 1.17 20.40 -8.99
C GLY A 117 -0.29 20.72 -9.37
N ARG A 118 -0.90 19.92 -10.24
CA ARG A 118 -2.34 19.96 -10.56
C ARG A 118 -3.08 18.83 -9.84
N VAL A 119 -4.40 18.93 -9.76
CA VAL A 119 -5.25 17.92 -9.13
C VAL A 119 -6.38 17.55 -10.09
N PRO A 120 -6.08 16.90 -11.24
CA PRO A 120 -7.12 16.46 -12.15
C PRO A 120 -7.94 15.32 -11.52
N PRO A 121 -9.24 15.21 -11.85
CA PRO A 121 -10.01 14.02 -11.54
C PRO A 121 -9.55 12.88 -12.44
N LYS A 122 -9.20 11.72 -11.85
CA LYS A 122 -8.94 10.47 -12.57
C LYS A 122 -10.01 9.44 -12.23
N ALA A 123 -10.20 8.44 -13.08
CA ALA A 123 -11.03 7.29 -12.77
C ALA A 123 -10.18 6.18 -12.14
N ALA A 124 -10.55 5.72 -10.95
CA ALA A 124 -10.02 4.52 -10.35
C ALA A 124 -11.02 3.38 -10.66
N HIS A 125 -10.62 2.49 -11.54
CA HIS A 125 -11.37 1.30 -11.92
C HIS A 125 -11.02 0.19 -10.94
N ILE A 126 -12.04 -0.46 -10.37
CA ILE A 126 -11.91 -1.47 -9.33
C ILE A 126 -12.58 -2.75 -9.80
N ALA A 127 -11.87 -3.86 -9.74
CA ALA A 127 -12.44 -5.19 -9.89
C ALA A 127 -12.68 -5.79 -8.50
N ILE A 128 -13.87 -6.36 -8.27
CA ILE A 128 -14.22 -7.11 -7.06
C ILE A 128 -14.71 -8.49 -7.51
N GLY A 129 -13.95 -9.52 -7.18
CA GLY A 129 -14.31 -10.91 -7.41
C GLY A 129 -15.02 -11.52 -6.19
N VAL A 130 -15.90 -12.49 -6.45
CA VAL A 130 -16.44 -13.38 -5.44
C VAL A 130 -15.96 -14.78 -5.77
N ASP A 131 -15.31 -15.45 -4.83
CA ASP A 131 -14.80 -16.81 -5.00
C ASP A 131 -15.90 -17.88 -4.80
N MET A 132 -15.54 -19.16 -4.94
CA MET A 132 -16.45 -20.30 -4.78
C MET A 132 -16.97 -20.46 -3.35
N ASP A 133 -16.29 -19.90 -2.37
CA ASP A 133 -16.68 -19.92 -0.95
C ASP A 133 -17.55 -18.71 -0.58
N GLY A 134 -17.78 -17.79 -1.52
CA GLY A 134 -18.58 -16.57 -1.33
C GLY A 134 -17.81 -15.39 -0.72
N PHE A 135 -16.48 -15.49 -0.58
CA PHE A 135 -15.67 -14.38 -0.10
C PHE A 135 -15.37 -13.37 -1.21
N LYS A 136 -15.35 -12.11 -0.83
CA LYS A 136 -14.99 -11.01 -1.73
C LYS A 136 -13.49 -10.75 -1.67
N HIS A 137 -12.87 -10.61 -2.83
CA HIS A 137 -11.49 -10.18 -3.00
C HIS A 137 -11.41 -9.09 -4.08
N VAL A 138 -10.30 -8.36 -4.12
CA VAL A 138 -10.08 -7.30 -5.12
C VAL A 138 -9.00 -7.78 -6.08
N PRO A 139 -9.31 -8.25 -7.29
CA PRO A 139 -8.34 -8.65 -8.31
C PRO A 139 -7.37 -7.54 -8.69
N GLY A 140 -7.84 -6.30 -8.79
CA GLY A 140 -6.98 -5.17 -9.12
C GLY A 140 -7.67 -3.82 -9.00
N VAL A 141 -6.83 -2.77 -9.04
CA VAL A 141 -7.25 -1.37 -9.10
C VAL A 141 -6.39 -0.66 -10.15
N TRP A 142 -7.03 0.00 -11.11
CA TRP A 142 -6.35 0.72 -12.20
C TRP A 142 -6.78 2.17 -12.21
N VAL A 143 -5.82 3.10 -12.23
CA VAL A 143 -6.10 4.54 -12.22
C VAL A 143 -5.75 5.13 -13.58
N GLN A 144 -6.76 5.66 -14.28
CA GLN A 144 -6.60 6.31 -15.58
C GLN A 144 -7.43 7.58 -15.72
N ASP A 145 -7.16 8.37 -16.76
CA ASP A 145 -7.93 9.58 -17.06
C ASP A 145 -9.33 9.23 -17.56
N ASP A 146 -9.45 8.25 -18.46
CA ASP A 146 -10.72 7.72 -18.99
C ASP A 146 -10.60 6.21 -19.28
N GLY A 147 -11.71 5.46 -19.07
CA GLY A 147 -11.84 4.06 -19.48
C GLY A 147 -12.42 3.98 -20.90
N GLY A 148 -11.80 3.18 -21.78
CA GLY A 148 -12.28 2.88 -23.12
C GLY A 148 -12.08 1.40 -23.46
N ALA A 149 -12.52 0.96 -24.65
CA ALA A 149 -12.41 -0.46 -25.04
C ALA A 149 -10.99 -1.01 -24.94
N SER A 150 -9.98 -0.24 -25.37
CA SER A 150 -8.57 -0.65 -25.27
C SER A 150 -8.08 -0.77 -23.82
N PHE A 151 -8.58 0.08 -22.92
CA PHE A 151 -8.28 -0.02 -21.49
C PHE A 151 -8.86 -1.30 -20.90
N TRP A 152 -10.13 -1.61 -21.18
CA TRP A 152 -10.77 -2.81 -20.67
C TRP A 152 -10.16 -4.09 -21.26
N ALA A 153 -9.79 -4.09 -22.54
CA ALA A 153 -9.03 -5.19 -23.14
C ALA A 153 -7.68 -5.41 -22.42
N HIS A 154 -6.99 -4.32 -22.01
CA HIS A 154 -5.78 -4.43 -21.22
C HIS A 154 -6.04 -5.00 -19.83
N VAL A 155 -7.09 -4.55 -19.13
CA VAL A 155 -7.49 -5.05 -17.81
C VAL A 155 -7.83 -6.55 -17.86
N CYS A 156 -8.61 -6.98 -18.84
CA CYS A 156 -8.96 -8.39 -19.04
C CYS A 156 -7.70 -9.22 -19.33
N ALA A 157 -6.83 -8.77 -20.24
CA ALA A 157 -5.58 -9.46 -20.54
C ALA A 157 -4.64 -9.54 -19.33
N GLU A 158 -4.56 -8.49 -18.51
CA GLU A 158 -3.77 -8.50 -17.27
C GLU A 158 -4.31 -9.55 -16.28
N MET A 159 -5.62 -9.57 -16.05
CA MET A 159 -6.24 -10.58 -15.16
C MET A 159 -6.01 -12.00 -15.68
N ALA A 160 -6.14 -12.22 -17.00
CA ALA A 160 -5.87 -13.51 -17.65
C ALA A 160 -4.39 -13.92 -17.48
N ASN A 161 -3.44 -13.01 -17.70
CA ASN A 161 -2.01 -13.27 -17.50
C ASN A 161 -1.66 -13.64 -16.05
N ARG A 162 -2.45 -13.17 -15.09
CA ARG A 162 -2.32 -13.49 -13.67
C ARG A 162 -3.05 -14.77 -13.26
N GLY A 163 -3.71 -15.46 -14.19
CA GLY A 163 -4.28 -16.78 -14.00
C GLY A 163 -5.80 -16.89 -14.07
N MET A 164 -6.56 -15.77 -14.13
CA MET A 164 -8.02 -15.81 -14.26
C MET A 164 -8.40 -16.24 -15.68
N ALA A 165 -8.93 -17.44 -15.84
CA ALA A 165 -9.31 -18.00 -17.13
C ALA A 165 -10.79 -17.78 -17.48
N ASP A 166 -11.66 -17.67 -16.45
CA ASP A 166 -13.10 -17.54 -16.70
C ASP A 166 -13.83 -16.78 -15.59
N ALA A 167 -14.88 -16.04 -15.96
CA ALA A 167 -15.83 -15.39 -15.05
C ALA A 167 -17.26 -15.65 -15.48
N LEU A 168 -18.06 -16.33 -14.63
CA LEU A 168 -19.42 -16.74 -14.99
C LEU A 168 -20.37 -15.55 -15.16
N ILE A 169 -20.27 -14.55 -14.27
CA ILE A 169 -21.12 -13.36 -14.29
C ILE A 169 -20.22 -12.12 -14.14
N VAL A 170 -20.27 -11.24 -15.14
CA VAL A 170 -19.61 -9.93 -15.07
C VAL A 170 -20.67 -8.84 -14.88
N CYS A 171 -20.59 -8.12 -13.77
CA CYS A 171 -21.47 -7.01 -13.41
C CYS A 171 -20.74 -5.68 -13.62
N CYS A 172 -21.30 -4.80 -14.44
CA CYS A 172 -20.77 -3.46 -14.66
C CYS A 172 -21.88 -2.42 -14.83
N ASP A 173 -21.62 -1.17 -14.46
CA ASP A 173 -22.54 -0.05 -14.65
C ASP A 173 -22.18 0.73 -15.92
N GLY A 174 -22.65 0.22 -17.07
CA GLY A 174 -22.61 0.92 -18.37
C GLY A 174 -21.21 1.39 -18.81
N LEU A 175 -20.16 0.70 -18.41
CA LEU A 175 -18.77 1.02 -18.78
C LEU A 175 -18.57 0.82 -20.28
N LYS A 176 -18.34 1.92 -20.99
CA LYS A 176 -18.19 1.91 -22.46
C LYS A 176 -17.00 1.04 -22.89
N GLY A 177 -17.24 0.12 -23.82
CA GLY A 177 -16.22 -0.76 -24.37
C GLY A 177 -15.85 -1.96 -23.52
N LEU A 178 -16.47 -2.14 -22.34
CA LEU A 178 -16.25 -3.32 -21.50
C LEU A 178 -16.94 -4.57 -22.07
N PRO A 179 -18.22 -4.53 -22.51
CA PRO A 179 -18.86 -5.70 -23.10
C PRO A 179 -18.06 -6.27 -24.27
N GLU A 180 -17.61 -5.41 -25.18
CA GLU A 180 -16.81 -5.78 -26.35
C GLU A 180 -15.44 -6.36 -25.94
N ALA A 181 -14.84 -5.85 -24.86
CA ALA A 181 -13.57 -6.36 -24.36
C ALA A 181 -13.72 -7.74 -23.71
N VAL A 182 -14.79 -7.97 -22.96
CA VAL A 182 -15.10 -9.28 -22.34
C VAL A 182 -15.43 -10.34 -23.39
N GLU A 183 -16.17 -9.98 -24.46
CA GLU A 183 -16.48 -10.91 -25.54
C GLU A 183 -15.26 -11.31 -26.39
N ALA A 184 -14.21 -10.49 -26.38
CA ALA A 184 -12.99 -10.69 -27.16
C ALA A 184 -11.87 -11.43 -26.41
N THR A 185 -12.01 -11.66 -25.11
CA THR A 185 -11.00 -12.32 -24.26
C THR A 185 -11.44 -13.71 -23.86
#